data_e5ddc756d29e8ee8c1fc69dd0966c305
#
_entry.id   e5ddc756d29e8ee8c1fc69dd0966c305
#
_cell.length_a   1.000
_cell.length_b   1.000
_cell.length_c   1.000
_cell.angle_alpha   90.00
_cell.angle_beta   90.00
_cell.angle_gamma   90.00
#
_symmetry.space_group_name_H-M   'P 1'
#
loop_
_entity.id
_entity.type
_entity.pdbx_description
1 polymer ?
#
loop_
_entity_poly.entity_id
_entity_poly.type
_entity_poly.pdbx_seq_one_letter_code
_entity_poly.pdbx_strand_id
1 'polypeptide(L)'
;NPSCNDCPLRDECLSLAAGTVAERPVKAGRTRIRPRYLNYLHLECGGRIALRRRPEGDIWQGLYDLPAIESDRPLDFTELAAAPPFRDMFGTLPYRLVRTIRMPKHQLSHQTLHAAYHRLALDAWPSAAGGWTLVPYEQLEDYAIPRLLDRYFERIGNSDS
;
A
#
# COMPACT_ATOMS: atom_id res chain seq x y z
N ASN A 1 -3.24 -3.23 32.02
CA ASN A 1 -2.73 -2.91 33.35
C ASN A 1 -1.32 -3.45 33.43
N PRO A 2 -0.31 -2.66 33.80
CA PRO A 2 1.05 -3.14 33.97
C PRO A 2 1.17 -3.99 35.23
N SER A 3 1.98 -5.08 35.16
CA SER A 3 2.31 -5.94 36.31
C SER A 3 3.42 -5.31 37.11
N CYS A 4 3.09 -4.27 37.90
CA CYS A 4 4.08 -3.52 38.64
C CYS A 4 4.83 -4.35 39.72
N ASN A 5 4.20 -5.41 40.26
CA ASN A 5 4.82 -6.25 41.26
C ASN A 5 6.01 -7.07 40.73
N ASP A 6 5.92 -7.45 39.44
CA ASP A 6 6.96 -8.26 38.78
C ASP A 6 7.83 -7.40 37.84
N CYS A 7 7.71 -6.08 37.90
CA CYS A 7 8.45 -5.16 37.04
C CYS A 7 9.92 -5.01 37.54
N PRO A 8 10.91 -5.28 36.65
CA PRO A 8 12.31 -5.13 37.03
C PRO A 8 12.74 -3.68 37.36
N LEU A 9 11.93 -2.69 36.94
CA LEU A 9 12.15 -1.26 37.23
C LEU A 9 11.28 -0.74 38.38
N ARG A 10 10.69 -1.62 39.19
CA ARG A 10 9.72 -1.26 40.22
C ARG A 10 10.28 -0.22 41.21
N ASP A 11 11.49 -0.45 41.70
CA ASP A 11 12.08 0.33 42.78
C ASP A 11 12.53 1.74 42.33
N GLU A 12 12.74 1.91 41.01
CA GLU A 12 13.11 3.20 40.40
C GLU A 12 11.94 3.86 39.65
N CYS A 13 10.74 3.27 39.71
CA CYS A 13 9.59 3.73 38.94
C CYS A 13 8.91 4.94 39.56
N LEU A 14 9.16 6.13 39.02
CA LEU A 14 8.53 7.38 39.46
C LEU A 14 7.01 7.34 39.41
N SER A 15 6.41 6.66 38.43
CA SER A 15 4.96 6.55 38.32
C SER A 15 4.36 5.66 39.42
N LEU A 16 5.07 4.63 39.85
CA LEU A 16 4.67 3.79 40.98
C LEU A 16 4.80 4.56 42.28
N ALA A 17 5.93 5.23 42.50
CA ALA A 17 6.17 6.06 43.69
C ALA A 17 5.15 7.20 43.83
N ALA A 18 4.76 7.81 42.70
CA ALA A 18 3.75 8.89 42.68
C ALA A 18 2.29 8.39 42.62
N GLY A 19 2.02 7.08 42.58
CA GLY A 19 0.68 6.53 42.46
C GLY A 19 -0.03 6.81 41.12
N THR A 20 0.70 7.24 40.08
CA THR A 20 0.14 7.68 38.79
C THR A 20 0.21 6.63 37.69
N VAL A 21 0.43 5.37 38.03
CA VAL A 21 0.55 4.26 37.05
C VAL A 21 -0.68 4.15 36.13
N ALA A 22 -1.89 4.32 36.68
CA ALA A 22 -3.13 4.25 35.92
C ALA A 22 -3.32 5.42 34.93
N GLU A 23 -2.62 6.53 35.18
CA GLU A 23 -2.66 7.74 34.36
C GLU A 23 -1.62 7.70 33.22
N ARG A 24 -0.78 6.67 33.20
CA ARG A 24 0.33 6.54 32.23
C ARG A 24 0.14 5.34 31.30
N PRO A 25 0.56 5.42 30.05
CA PRO A 25 1.00 6.65 29.37
C PRO A 25 -0.16 7.64 29.20
N VAL A 26 0.14 8.94 29.24
CA VAL A 26 -0.83 9.98 28.88
C VAL A 26 -1.21 9.78 27.42
N LYS A 27 -2.41 9.26 27.17
CA LYS A 27 -2.93 9.07 25.81
C LYS A 27 -3.46 10.42 25.33
N ALA A 28 -2.76 11.08 24.43
CA ALA A 28 -3.39 12.07 23.55
C ALA A 28 -4.57 11.36 22.86
N GLY A 29 -5.76 11.94 22.87
CA GLY A 29 -7.04 11.33 22.49
C GLY A 29 -7.00 10.37 21.30
N ARG A 30 -8.09 9.70 20.98
CA ARG A 30 -8.15 8.72 19.87
C ARG A 30 -7.80 9.41 18.55
N THR A 31 -6.69 9.03 17.94
CA THR A 31 -6.34 9.47 16.58
C THR A 31 -7.45 9.07 15.62
N ARG A 32 -7.99 10.04 14.87
CA ARG A 32 -8.99 9.77 13.84
C ARG A 32 -8.33 8.96 12.71
N ILE A 33 -8.76 7.72 12.56
CA ILE A 33 -8.28 6.84 11.49
C ILE A 33 -8.89 7.30 10.16
N ARG A 34 -8.04 7.59 9.16
CA ARG A 34 -8.47 8.00 7.82
C ARG A 34 -8.48 6.77 6.88
N PRO A 35 -9.61 6.46 6.23
CA PRO A 35 -9.61 5.46 5.16
C PRO A 35 -8.91 6.03 3.91
N ARG A 36 -8.13 5.19 3.22
CA ARG A 36 -7.54 5.48 1.90
C ARG A 36 -7.91 4.33 0.96
N TYR A 37 -8.35 4.68 -0.24
CA TYR A 37 -8.70 3.71 -1.28
C TYR A 37 -7.68 3.79 -2.39
N LEU A 38 -6.83 2.76 -2.47
CA LEU A 38 -5.71 2.69 -3.39
C LEU A 38 -6.04 1.71 -4.51
N ASN A 39 -6.14 2.22 -5.74
CA ASN A 39 -6.34 1.42 -6.94
C ASN A 39 -4.98 1.24 -7.61
N TYR A 40 -4.32 0.13 -7.33
CA TYR A 40 -3.03 -0.23 -7.89
C TYR A 40 -3.17 -0.78 -9.31
N LEU A 41 -2.31 -0.33 -10.20
CA LEU A 41 -2.27 -0.74 -11.60
C LEU A 41 -1.05 -1.66 -11.78
N HIS A 42 -1.30 -2.97 -11.82
CA HIS A 42 -0.30 -3.96 -12.14
C HIS A 42 -0.17 -4.04 -13.66
N LEU A 43 0.73 -3.24 -14.20
CA LEU A 43 0.93 -3.07 -15.64
C LEU A 43 1.99 -4.03 -16.13
N GLU A 44 1.65 -4.84 -17.13
CA GLU A 44 2.52 -5.84 -17.73
C GLU A 44 2.70 -5.56 -19.22
N CYS A 45 3.96 -5.50 -19.66
CA CYS A 45 4.32 -5.38 -21.07
C CYS A 45 5.65 -6.06 -21.32
N GLY A 46 5.70 -6.99 -22.27
CA GLY A 46 6.94 -7.66 -22.69
C GLY A 46 7.68 -8.37 -21.54
N GLY A 47 6.97 -9.03 -20.63
CA GLY A 47 7.55 -9.74 -19.47
C GLY A 47 8.08 -8.83 -18.37
N ARG A 48 7.76 -7.54 -18.41
CA ARG A 48 8.15 -6.56 -17.39
C ARG A 48 6.93 -5.99 -16.72
N ILE A 49 7.12 -5.53 -15.48
CA ILE A 49 6.14 -4.76 -14.71
C ILE A 49 6.64 -3.35 -14.44
N ALA A 50 5.72 -2.43 -14.21
CA ALA A 50 6.04 -1.06 -13.84
C ALA A 50 6.05 -0.90 -12.32
N LEU A 51 7.15 -0.42 -11.77
CA LEU A 51 7.26 0.01 -10.37
C LEU A 51 7.45 1.52 -10.31
N ARG A 52 6.97 2.12 -9.24
CA ARG A 52 7.18 3.53 -8.91
C ARG A 52 7.75 3.64 -7.51
N ARG A 53 8.81 4.42 -7.34
CA ARG A 53 9.33 4.72 -6.01
C ARG A 53 8.37 5.67 -5.27
N ARG A 54 7.99 5.31 -4.06
CA ARG A 54 7.08 6.15 -3.25
C ARG A 54 7.76 7.44 -2.83
N PRO A 55 7.05 8.57 -2.98
CA PRO A 55 7.60 9.89 -2.71
C PRO A 55 7.86 10.11 -1.22
N GLU A 56 8.61 11.17 -0.93
CA GLU A 56 8.81 11.67 0.41
C GLU A 56 7.48 12.13 1.04
N GLY A 57 7.32 11.90 2.34
CA GLY A 57 6.13 12.31 3.10
C GLY A 57 4.91 11.38 2.96
N ASP A 58 4.95 10.36 2.09
CA ASP A 58 3.90 9.34 2.03
C ASP A 58 4.29 8.09 2.84
N ILE A 59 3.29 7.24 3.12
CA ILE A 59 3.55 5.92 3.74
C ILE A 59 4.54 5.14 2.88
N TRP A 60 5.42 4.36 3.54
CA TRP A 60 6.43 3.52 2.88
C TRP A 60 7.37 4.30 1.94
N GLN A 61 7.67 5.55 2.31
CA GLN A 61 8.62 6.40 1.59
C GLN A 61 9.87 5.64 1.18
N GLY A 62 10.25 5.79 -0.08
CA GLY A 62 11.46 5.20 -0.64
C GLY A 62 11.32 3.75 -1.09
N LEU A 63 10.26 3.02 -0.68
CA LEU A 63 9.97 1.69 -1.21
C LEU A 63 9.40 1.79 -2.63
N TYR A 64 9.52 0.69 -3.38
CA TYR A 64 8.92 0.55 -4.70
C TYR A 64 7.52 -0.04 -4.60
N ASP A 65 6.57 0.52 -5.33
CA ASP A 65 5.18 0.09 -5.36
C ASP A 65 4.64 0.15 -6.80
N LEU A 66 3.52 -0.48 -7.06
CA LEU A 66 2.85 -0.34 -8.35
C LEU A 66 2.32 1.10 -8.50
N PRO A 67 2.23 1.63 -9.74
CA PRO A 67 1.48 2.86 -9.98
C PRO A 67 0.08 2.76 -9.39
N ALA A 68 -0.37 3.81 -8.71
CA ALA A 68 -1.65 3.79 -8.03
C ALA A 68 -2.42 5.09 -8.24
N ILE A 69 -3.74 4.97 -8.30
CA ILE A 69 -4.69 6.08 -8.29
C ILE A 69 -5.45 6.00 -6.97
N GLU A 70 -5.33 7.05 -6.15
CA GLU A 70 -6.09 7.17 -4.90
C GLU A 70 -7.47 7.76 -5.18
N SER A 71 -8.49 7.25 -4.53
CA SER A 71 -9.87 7.71 -4.61
C SER A 71 -10.46 7.95 -3.21
N ASP A 72 -11.57 8.65 -3.13
CA ASP A 72 -12.29 8.96 -1.89
C ASP A 72 -13.24 7.83 -1.45
N ARG A 73 -13.51 6.88 -2.34
CA ARG A 73 -14.37 5.71 -2.13
C ARG A 73 -13.87 4.49 -2.91
N PRO A 74 -14.39 3.30 -2.62
CA PRO A 74 -14.13 2.13 -3.46
C PRO A 74 -14.63 2.39 -4.89
N LEU A 75 -13.79 2.08 -5.89
CA LEU A 75 -14.17 2.10 -7.30
C LEU A 75 -14.19 0.69 -7.87
N ASP A 76 -15.08 0.43 -8.81
CA ASP A 76 -14.89 -0.70 -9.71
C ASP A 76 -13.95 -0.31 -10.86
N PHE A 77 -13.58 -1.28 -11.71
CA PHE A 77 -12.63 -0.99 -12.79
C PHE A 77 -13.20 -0.05 -13.85
N THR A 78 -14.50 -0.12 -14.11
CA THR A 78 -15.15 0.75 -15.09
C THR A 78 -15.14 2.21 -14.63
N GLU A 79 -15.46 2.43 -13.36
CA GLU A 79 -15.40 3.75 -12.74
C GLU A 79 -13.96 4.30 -12.72
N LEU A 80 -12.98 3.43 -12.38
CA LEU A 80 -11.56 3.79 -12.38
C LEU A 80 -11.07 4.18 -13.78
N ALA A 81 -11.44 3.40 -14.81
CA ALA A 81 -11.06 3.66 -16.19
C ALA A 81 -11.68 4.95 -16.75
N ALA A 82 -12.82 5.35 -16.22
CA ALA A 82 -13.47 6.62 -16.56
C ALA A 82 -12.87 7.83 -15.80
N ALA A 83 -12.08 7.60 -14.75
CA ALA A 83 -11.51 8.67 -13.94
C ALA A 83 -10.42 9.46 -14.73
N PRO A 84 -10.34 10.79 -14.55
CA PRO A 84 -9.35 11.61 -15.25
C PRO A 84 -7.92 11.12 -15.09
N PRO A 85 -7.41 10.77 -13.88
CA PRO A 85 -6.02 10.30 -13.72
C PRO A 85 -5.70 9.05 -14.52
N PHE A 86 -6.68 8.14 -14.68
CA PHE A 86 -6.50 6.95 -15.50
C PHE A 86 -6.46 7.30 -16.99
N ARG A 87 -7.39 8.13 -17.45
CA ARG A 87 -7.43 8.60 -18.84
C ARG A 87 -6.18 9.40 -19.22
N ASP A 88 -5.70 10.25 -18.33
CA ASP A 88 -4.46 11.00 -18.54
C ASP A 88 -3.24 10.09 -18.65
N MET A 89 -3.23 8.99 -17.89
CA MET A 89 -2.16 7.99 -17.90
C MET A 89 -2.13 7.18 -19.20
N PHE A 90 -3.29 6.71 -19.65
CA PHE A 90 -3.39 5.78 -20.78
C PHE A 90 -3.69 6.47 -22.12
N GLY A 91 -4.41 7.60 -22.11
CA GLY A 91 -4.86 8.26 -23.35
C GLY A 91 -5.66 7.28 -24.24
N THR A 92 -5.14 7.03 -25.42
CA THR A 92 -5.71 6.07 -26.39
C THR A 92 -4.98 4.73 -26.40
N LEU A 93 -4.01 4.52 -25.48
CA LEU A 93 -3.25 3.27 -25.43
C LEU A 93 -4.19 2.10 -25.11
N PRO A 94 -4.24 1.07 -25.94
CA PRO A 94 -5.04 -0.11 -25.68
C PRO A 94 -4.48 -0.90 -24.48
N TYR A 95 -5.39 -1.42 -23.67
CA TYR A 95 -5.07 -2.30 -22.55
C TYR A 95 -6.12 -3.39 -22.43
N ARG A 96 -5.74 -4.51 -21.84
CA ARG A 96 -6.65 -5.59 -21.51
C ARG A 96 -6.64 -5.84 -20.01
N LEU A 97 -7.79 -5.68 -19.36
CA LEU A 97 -7.96 -6.07 -17.96
C LEU A 97 -7.89 -7.60 -17.87
N VAL A 98 -6.87 -8.09 -17.18
CA VAL A 98 -6.68 -9.53 -16.91
C VAL A 98 -7.48 -9.93 -15.69
N ARG A 99 -7.35 -9.17 -14.59
CA ARG A 99 -7.98 -9.50 -13.31
C ARG A 99 -8.01 -8.29 -12.38
N THR A 100 -9.02 -8.25 -11.51
CA THR A 100 -9.07 -7.34 -10.35
C THR A 100 -9.05 -8.17 -9.07
N ILE A 101 -8.15 -7.83 -8.15
CA ILE A 101 -8.04 -8.46 -6.83
C ILE A 101 -8.19 -7.39 -5.76
N ARG A 102 -9.17 -7.56 -4.88
CA ARG A 102 -9.31 -6.73 -3.68
C ARG A 102 -8.65 -7.43 -2.50
N MET A 103 -7.75 -6.72 -1.83
CA MET A 103 -7.08 -7.25 -0.65
C MET A 103 -7.88 -6.94 0.62
N PRO A 104 -7.75 -7.74 1.68
CA PRO A 104 -8.25 -7.38 3.00
C PRO A 104 -7.72 -6.01 3.43
N LYS A 105 -8.53 -5.27 4.19
CA LYS A 105 -8.11 -3.96 4.72
C LYS A 105 -6.80 -4.09 5.49
N HIS A 106 -5.88 -3.16 5.24
CA HIS A 106 -4.59 -3.09 5.92
C HIS A 106 -4.59 -1.91 6.90
N GLN A 107 -4.50 -2.22 8.20
CA GLN A 107 -4.57 -1.22 9.25
C GLN A 107 -3.17 -0.68 9.58
N LEU A 108 -3.02 0.63 9.51
CA LEU A 108 -1.88 1.39 10.01
C LEU A 108 -2.30 2.21 11.24
N SER A 109 -1.35 2.82 11.95
CA SER A 109 -1.61 3.60 13.16
C SER A 109 -2.63 4.72 12.96
N HIS A 110 -2.61 5.39 11.81
CA HIS A 110 -3.44 6.57 11.51
C HIS A 110 -4.32 6.41 10.26
N GLN A 111 -4.22 5.28 9.57
CA GLN A 111 -4.88 5.06 8.28
C GLN A 111 -5.36 3.62 8.17
N THR A 112 -6.48 3.43 7.47
CA THR A 112 -6.92 2.11 6.99
C THR A 112 -6.81 2.11 5.47
N LEU A 113 -6.02 1.21 4.92
CA LEU A 113 -5.83 1.07 3.48
C LEU A 113 -6.80 0.03 2.94
N HIS A 114 -7.54 0.42 1.90
CA HIS A 114 -8.38 -0.43 1.08
C HIS A 114 -7.73 -0.54 -0.30
N ALA A 115 -7.07 -1.65 -0.59
CA ALA A 115 -6.30 -1.84 -1.80
C ALA A 115 -7.06 -2.73 -2.80
N ALA A 116 -7.21 -2.23 -4.03
CA ALA A 116 -7.62 -3.00 -5.19
C ALA A 116 -6.48 -3.02 -6.21
N TYR A 117 -6.14 -4.19 -6.72
CA TYR A 117 -5.10 -4.40 -7.71
C TYR A 117 -5.75 -4.79 -9.04
N HIS A 118 -5.48 -4.01 -10.08
CA HIS A 118 -5.98 -4.21 -11.43
C HIS A 118 -4.81 -4.63 -12.31
N ARG A 119 -4.77 -5.91 -12.71
CA ARG A 119 -3.74 -6.45 -13.59
C ARG A 119 -4.13 -6.15 -15.04
N LEU A 120 -3.28 -5.38 -15.72
CA LEU A 120 -3.49 -4.93 -17.09
C LEU A 120 -2.35 -5.42 -17.98
N ALA A 121 -2.71 -6.14 -19.05
CA ALA A 121 -1.77 -6.49 -20.11
C ALA A 121 -1.74 -5.36 -21.16
N LEU A 122 -0.53 -4.96 -21.53
CA LEU A 122 -0.25 -3.87 -22.46
C LEU A 122 0.64 -4.36 -23.61
N ASP A 123 0.43 -3.80 -24.80
CA ASP A 123 1.32 -4.01 -25.95
C ASP A 123 2.46 -2.98 -26.02
N ALA A 124 2.29 -1.84 -25.34
CA ALA A 124 3.27 -0.78 -25.20
C ALA A 124 3.11 -0.05 -23.86
N TRP A 125 4.20 0.59 -23.39
CA TRP A 125 4.14 1.41 -22.18
C TRP A 125 3.47 2.76 -22.45
N PRO A 126 2.63 3.27 -21.52
CA PRO A 126 2.07 4.60 -21.64
C PRO A 126 3.18 5.67 -21.54
N SER A 127 2.96 6.84 -22.13
CA SER A 127 3.90 7.98 -22.07
C SER A 127 4.20 8.41 -20.62
N ALA A 128 3.25 8.24 -19.71
CA ALA A 128 3.42 8.49 -18.28
C ALA A 128 4.44 7.56 -17.60
N ALA A 129 4.87 6.47 -18.28
CA ALA A 129 5.86 5.52 -17.73
C ALA A 129 7.29 6.11 -17.62
N GLY A 130 7.55 7.30 -18.13
CA GLY A 130 8.89 7.92 -18.09
C GLY A 130 9.48 8.14 -16.69
N GLY A 131 8.66 8.10 -15.64
CA GLY A 131 9.08 8.17 -14.24
C GLY A 131 9.03 6.82 -13.51
N TRP A 132 8.78 5.71 -14.21
CA TRP A 132 8.66 4.38 -13.63
C TRP A 132 9.91 3.54 -13.87
N THR A 133 10.14 2.57 -12.99
CA THR A 133 11.17 1.53 -13.17
C THR A 133 10.50 0.32 -13.78
N LEU A 134 10.94 -0.05 -14.99
CA LEU A 134 10.41 -1.22 -15.71
C LEU A 134 11.25 -2.45 -15.37
N VAL A 135 10.69 -3.35 -14.59
CA VAL A 135 11.39 -4.46 -13.95
C VAL A 135 10.95 -5.78 -14.56
N PRO A 136 11.89 -6.63 -15.04
CA PRO A 136 11.58 -8.03 -15.33
C PRO A 136 11.08 -8.75 -14.08
N TYR A 137 10.16 -9.70 -14.21
CA TYR A 137 9.63 -10.43 -13.05
C TYR A 137 10.71 -11.15 -12.25
N GLU A 138 11.74 -11.65 -12.90
CA GLU A 138 12.87 -12.37 -12.29
C GLU A 138 13.74 -11.48 -11.38
N GLN A 139 13.62 -10.15 -11.54
CA GLN A 139 14.38 -9.16 -10.77
C GLN A 139 13.53 -8.45 -9.73
N LEU A 140 12.29 -8.86 -9.53
CA LEU A 140 11.38 -8.20 -8.59
C LEU A 140 11.89 -8.27 -7.14
N GLU A 141 12.60 -9.34 -6.78
CA GLU A 141 13.18 -9.55 -5.45
C GLU A 141 14.32 -8.57 -5.12
N ASP A 142 14.92 -7.93 -6.13
CA ASP A 142 15.95 -6.90 -5.94
C ASP A 142 15.38 -5.57 -5.43
N TYR A 143 14.06 -5.43 -5.43
CA TYR A 143 13.38 -4.18 -5.06
C TYR A 143 12.70 -4.29 -3.69
N ALA A 144 12.98 -3.33 -2.82
CA ALA A 144 12.30 -3.21 -1.54
C ALA A 144 10.85 -2.74 -1.74
N ILE A 145 9.89 -3.63 -1.52
CA ILE A 145 8.45 -3.39 -1.70
C ILE A 145 7.70 -3.41 -0.36
N PRO A 146 6.55 -2.71 -0.24
CA PRO A 146 5.70 -2.79 0.95
C PRO A 146 5.12 -4.20 1.15
N ARG A 147 4.95 -4.64 2.40
CA ARG A 147 4.33 -5.94 2.72
C ARG A 147 2.93 -6.11 2.10
N LEU A 148 2.20 -5.04 1.87
CA LEU A 148 0.89 -5.09 1.21
C LEU A 148 1.01 -5.55 -0.25
N LEU A 149 2.03 -5.08 -0.98
CA LEU A 149 2.32 -5.48 -2.36
C LEU A 149 2.89 -6.90 -2.41
N ASP A 150 3.77 -7.25 -1.47
CA ASP A 150 4.34 -8.59 -1.34
C ASP A 150 3.23 -9.65 -1.18
N ARG A 151 2.25 -9.42 -0.28
CA ARG A 151 1.07 -10.30 -0.14
C ARG A 151 0.22 -10.40 -1.40
N TYR A 152 0.17 -9.34 -2.20
CA TYR A 152 -0.52 -9.40 -3.47
C TYR A 152 0.21 -10.34 -4.44
N PHE A 153 1.54 -10.24 -4.56
CA PHE A 153 2.34 -11.15 -5.40
C PHE A 153 2.26 -12.59 -4.93
N GLU A 154 2.35 -12.87 -3.63
CA GLU A 154 2.12 -14.21 -3.07
C GLU A 154 0.77 -14.79 -3.53
N ARG A 155 -0.28 -13.95 -3.54
CA ARG A 155 -1.63 -14.38 -3.90
C ARG A 155 -1.79 -14.69 -5.38
N ILE A 156 -1.18 -13.93 -6.28
CA ILE A 156 -1.25 -14.23 -7.72
C ILE A 156 -0.38 -15.42 -8.09
N GLY A 157 0.81 -15.59 -7.51
CA GLY A 157 1.67 -16.74 -7.72
C GLY A 157 0.99 -18.07 -7.36
N ASN A 158 0.22 -18.09 -6.26
CA ASN A 158 -0.56 -19.25 -5.85
C ASN A 158 -1.82 -19.49 -6.69
N SER A 159 -2.22 -18.56 -7.53
CA SER A 159 -3.45 -18.66 -8.35
C SER A 159 -3.18 -19.03 -9.81
N ASP A 160 -1.94 -18.90 -10.24
CA ASP A 160 -1.48 -19.19 -11.62
C ASP A 160 -0.77 -20.57 -11.67
N SER A 161 -0.68 -21.30 -10.53
CA SER A 161 -0.19 -22.69 -10.37
C SER A 161 -1.37 -23.65 -10.30
#